data_a6bc2e286ec4f79055d072f54bc0c332
#
_entry.id   a6bc2e286ec4f79055d072f54bc0c332
#
_cell.length_a   1.000
_cell.length_b   1.000
_cell.length_c   1.000
_cell.angle_alpha   90.00
_cell.angle_beta   90.00
_cell.angle_gamma   90.00
#
_symmetry.space_group_name_H-M   'P 1'
#
loop_
_entity.id
_entity.type
_entity.pdbx_description
1 polymer ?
#
loop_
_entity_poly.entity_id
_entity_poly.type
_entity_poly.pdbx_seq_one_letter_code
_entity_poly.pdbx_strand_id
1 'polypeptide(L)'
;MVKCSEEVRKNLKGEHRILKFYAKEFMKKKILSVFLFLATTLAVNAAQPKKPAKASKTSTTVNAQSNQNQQYMDVLKQQMQNAGIKKSSISSYEKATNSKQEVEKEKLYKKAIKEDEKNIYAYNDLGVLYINQKKFQEATNILEESLKYFNQNTSIYQNLLIAYRGANNAQGYANTVAKMVNNLPEYPDGYSLGANILIERGQYVQAVPYLEKLASIYETGNLNGIPEYVQNKNVYLNNTYALLIVTLVNAKQTQKAIDTFVAKREFMKQINPGNDSQILEMLQKVNEEFKTNKQVYESNLRKLQLPVPTTGKTKTTSKKRRK
;
A
#
# COMPACT_ATOMS: atom_id res chain seq x y z
N MET A 1 -3.36 19.60 11.44
CA MET A 1 -2.57 18.37 11.17
C MET A 1 -2.51 17.35 12.32
N VAL A 2 -2.90 17.64 13.55
CA VAL A 2 -2.55 16.80 14.72
C VAL A 2 -3.66 15.84 15.16
N LYS A 3 -4.94 16.04 14.85
CA LYS A 3 -6.02 15.14 15.30
C LYS A 3 -6.35 13.98 14.34
N CYS A 4 -5.99 14.08 13.07
CA CYS A 4 -6.20 12.98 12.11
C CYS A 4 -5.29 11.76 12.39
N SER A 5 -4.13 11.97 13.03
CA SER A 5 -3.11 10.93 13.25
C SER A 5 -3.44 9.91 14.33
N GLU A 6 -4.27 10.25 15.32
CA GLU A 6 -4.61 9.31 16.42
C GLU A 6 -5.76 8.37 16.07
N GLU A 7 -6.70 8.83 15.30
CA GLU A 7 -7.84 8.01 14.87
C GLU A 7 -7.47 7.08 13.73
N VAL A 8 -6.59 7.52 12.83
CA VAL A 8 -5.91 6.66 11.84
C VAL A 8 -5.09 5.58 12.54
N ARG A 9 -4.43 5.88 13.69
CA ARG A 9 -3.71 4.87 14.50
C ARG A 9 -4.63 3.88 15.20
N LYS A 10 -5.83 4.26 15.61
CA LYS A 10 -6.83 3.34 16.19
C LYS A 10 -7.41 2.42 15.10
N ASN A 11 -7.60 2.93 13.89
CA ASN A 11 -8.08 2.13 12.76
C ASN A 11 -7.04 1.14 12.27
N LEU A 12 -5.74 1.49 12.26
CA LEU A 12 -4.63 0.55 11.99
C LEU A 12 -4.57 -0.59 13.02
N LYS A 13 -4.95 -0.35 14.30
CA LYS A 13 -5.14 -1.43 15.27
C LYS A 13 -6.36 -2.30 15.00
N GLY A 14 -7.38 -1.75 14.32
CA GLY A 14 -8.53 -2.51 13.80
C GLY A 14 -8.13 -3.45 12.66
N GLU A 15 -7.27 -3.02 11.74
CA GLU A 15 -6.71 -3.87 10.68
C GLU A 15 -5.94 -5.07 11.25
N HIS A 16 -5.23 -4.88 12.37
CA HIS A 16 -4.56 -5.96 13.08
C HIS A 16 -5.53 -7.02 13.63
N ARG A 17 -6.77 -6.67 13.95
CA ARG A 17 -7.83 -7.60 14.36
C ARG A 17 -8.46 -8.32 13.18
N ILE A 18 -8.68 -7.63 12.07
CA ILE A 18 -9.23 -8.21 10.84
C ILE A 18 -8.21 -9.17 10.22
N LEU A 19 -6.93 -8.77 10.14
CA LEU A 19 -5.83 -9.64 9.71
C LEU A 19 -5.67 -10.87 10.65
N LYS A 20 -5.85 -10.72 11.96
CA LYS A 20 -5.86 -11.84 12.90
C LYS A 20 -7.07 -12.77 12.74
N PHE A 21 -8.23 -12.25 12.38
CA PHE A 21 -9.42 -13.07 12.12
C PHE A 21 -9.25 -13.89 10.85
N TYR A 22 -8.80 -13.28 9.75
CA TYR A 22 -8.48 -14.01 8.50
C TYR A 22 -7.28 -14.95 8.67
N ALA A 23 -6.26 -14.56 9.42
CA ALA A 23 -5.13 -15.45 9.75
C ALA A 23 -5.58 -16.73 10.49
N LYS A 24 -6.60 -16.63 11.35
CA LYS A 24 -7.10 -17.79 12.11
C LYS A 24 -7.89 -18.80 11.26
N GLU A 25 -8.64 -18.33 10.26
CA GLU A 25 -9.32 -19.21 9.29
C GLU A 25 -8.33 -19.80 8.27
N PHE A 26 -7.32 -19.04 7.90
CA PHE A 26 -6.29 -19.46 6.95
C PHE A 26 -5.25 -20.41 7.56
N MET A 27 -5.04 -20.36 8.90
CA MET A 27 -4.10 -21.27 9.61
C MET A 27 -4.48 -22.75 9.55
N LYS A 28 -5.66 -23.11 9.07
CA LYS A 28 -6.06 -24.50 8.82
C LYS A 28 -5.42 -25.12 7.58
N LYS A 29 -4.75 -24.35 6.72
CA LYS A 29 -4.01 -24.84 5.54
C LYS A 29 -2.53 -24.46 5.65
N LYS A 30 -1.67 -25.45 5.85
CA LYS A 30 -0.23 -25.43 6.18
C LYS A 30 0.76 -24.57 5.36
N ILE A 31 0.35 -23.51 4.68
CA ILE A 31 1.23 -22.64 3.84
C ILE A 31 1.39 -21.23 4.45
N LEU A 32 0.81 -20.96 5.60
CA LEU A 32 0.52 -19.64 6.11
C LEU A 32 1.58 -18.96 6.96
N SER A 33 2.64 -19.62 7.37
CA SER A 33 3.66 -19.00 8.24
C SER A 33 4.43 -17.84 7.56
N VAL A 34 4.53 -17.86 6.24
CA VAL A 34 5.25 -16.84 5.45
C VAL A 34 4.44 -15.55 5.32
N PHE A 35 3.11 -15.63 5.19
CA PHE A 35 2.23 -14.46 5.07
C PHE A 35 2.15 -13.62 6.35
N LEU A 36 2.19 -14.25 7.51
CA LEU A 36 2.07 -13.54 8.79
C LEU A 36 3.31 -12.68 9.07
N PHE A 37 4.48 -13.10 8.60
CA PHE A 37 5.73 -12.35 8.81
C PHE A 37 5.88 -11.18 7.84
N LEU A 38 5.44 -11.31 6.59
CA LEU A 38 5.45 -10.22 5.61
C LEU A 38 4.46 -9.10 5.95
N ALA A 39 3.29 -9.43 6.49
CA ALA A 39 2.30 -8.44 6.94
C ALA A 39 2.76 -7.65 8.20
N THR A 40 3.57 -8.26 9.08
CA THR A 40 4.09 -7.58 10.27
C THR A 40 5.25 -6.64 9.96
N THR A 41 6.01 -6.87 8.88
CA THR A 41 7.10 -5.97 8.48
C THR A 41 6.60 -4.70 7.78
N LEU A 42 5.42 -4.72 7.15
CA LEU A 42 4.77 -3.52 6.62
C LEU A 42 4.28 -2.56 7.73
N ALA A 43 4.04 -3.07 8.94
CA ALA A 43 3.51 -2.27 10.06
C ALA A 43 4.58 -1.66 10.99
N VAL A 44 5.86 -2.03 10.87
CA VAL A 44 6.86 -1.76 11.93
C VAL A 44 7.73 -0.54 11.66
N ASN A 45 7.81 0.01 10.47
CA ASN A 45 8.70 1.13 10.17
C ASN A 45 8.05 2.51 9.95
N ALA A 46 6.84 2.74 10.45
CA ALA A 46 6.45 4.11 10.71
C ALA A 46 7.27 4.60 11.93
N ALA A 47 8.40 5.23 11.67
CA ALA A 47 9.25 5.82 12.68
C ALA A 47 8.39 6.65 13.64
N GLN A 48 8.32 6.23 14.90
CA GLN A 48 7.61 6.99 15.92
C GLN A 48 8.32 8.32 16.11
N PRO A 49 7.68 9.48 15.89
CA PRO A 49 8.23 10.71 16.41
C PRO A 49 8.24 10.59 17.94
N LYS A 50 9.44 10.76 18.53
CA LYS A 50 9.63 10.82 20.00
C LYS A 50 8.60 11.78 20.57
N LYS A 51 7.85 11.32 21.60
CA LYS A 51 6.97 12.19 22.40
C LYS A 51 7.77 13.42 22.83
N PRO A 52 7.33 14.63 22.52
CA PRO A 52 7.95 15.80 23.13
C PRO A 52 7.69 15.73 24.64
N ALA A 53 8.73 15.97 25.41
CA ALA A 53 8.65 16.14 26.85
C ALA A 53 7.58 17.20 27.15
N LYS A 54 6.84 17.04 28.27
CA LYS A 54 5.87 18.01 28.75
C LYS A 54 6.52 19.41 28.84
N ALA A 55 6.35 20.22 27.79
CA ALA A 55 6.75 21.61 27.82
C ALA A 55 5.65 22.41 28.51
N SER A 56 6.05 23.17 29.48
CA SER A 56 5.29 24.24 30.16
C SER A 56 4.61 25.13 29.10
N LYS A 57 3.32 25.39 29.29
CA LYS A 57 2.53 26.29 28.43
C LYS A 57 3.04 27.72 28.61
N THR A 58 3.88 28.18 27.71
CA THR A 58 4.24 29.57 27.57
C THR A 58 3.55 30.17 26.33
N SER A 59 3.06 31.41 26.46
CA SER A 59 2.32 32.16 25.44
C SER A 59 3.02 32.28 24.08
N THR A 60 4.30 32.03 24.01
CA THR A 60 5.14 32.05 22.80
C THR A 60 4.79 30.93 21.81
N THR A 61 4.35 29.77 22.28
CA THR A 61 4.01 28.60 21.40
C THR A 61 2.69 28.80 20.64
N VAL A 62 1.75 29.53 21.20
CA VAL A 62 0.44 29.82 20.56
C VAL A 62 0.64 30.79 19.38
N ASN A 63 1.50 31.80 19.55
CA ASN A 63 1.79 32.76 18.49
C ASN A 63 2.58 32.13 17.33
N ALA A 64 3.52 31.23 17.58
CA ALA A 64 4.25 30.51 16.55
C ALA A 64 3.33 29.62 15.70
N GLN A 65 2.38 28.94 16.33
CA GLN A 65 1.45 28.05 15.66
C GLN A 65 0.39 28.82 14.85
N SER A 66 -0.05 29.98 15.32
CA SER A 66 -0.95 30.88 14.55
C SER A 66 -0.26 31.43 13.32
N ASN A 67 1.01 31.84 13.43
CA ASN A 67 1.79 32.35 12.31
C ASN A 67 2.05 31.28 11.23
N GLN A 68 2.34 30.04 11.64
CA GLN A 68 2.49 28.91 10.70
C GLN A 68 1.19 28.60 9.95
N ASN A 69 0.06 28.62 10.65
CA ASN A 69 -1.24 28.41 10.01
C ASN A 69 -1.59 29.52 9.03
N GLN A 70 -1.30 30.77 9.36
CA GLN A 70 -1.53 31.90 8.45
C GLN A 70 -0.64 31.78 7.21
N GLN A 71 0.64 31.52 7.38
CA GLN A 71 1.57 31.35 6.26
C GLN A 71 1.15 30.20 5.34
N TYR A 72 0.69 29.09 5.90
CA TYR A 72 0.14 27.96 5.12
C TYR A 72 -1.09 28.39 4.31
N MET A 73 -2.02 29.13 4.92
CA MET A 73 -3.22 29.63 4.24
C MET A 73 -2.89 30.64 3.12
N ASP A 74 -1.88 31.47 3.31
CA ASP A 74 -1.44 32.43 2.28
C ASP A 74 -0.84 31.70 1.07
N VAL A 75 -0.01 30.66 1.30
CA VAL A 75 0.52 29.81 0.22
C VAL A 75 -0.61 29.08 -0.51
N LEU A 76 -1.56 28.51 0.22
CA LEU A 76 -2.70 27.81 -0.35
C LEU A 76 -3.58 28.73 -1.20
N LYS A 77 -3.83 29.94 -0.71
CA LYS A 77 -4.54 30.97 -1.46
C LYS A 77 -3.84 31.32 -2.77
N GLN A 78 -2.53 31.50 -2.74
CA GLN A 78 -1.74 31.75 -3.93
C GLN A 78 -1.84 30.59 -4.93
N GLN A 79 -1.78 29.35 -4.45
CA GLN A 79 -1.95 28.16 -5.29
C GLN A 79 -3.34 28.11 -5.94
N MET A 80 -4.41 28.41 -5.20
CA MET A 80 -5.77 28.51 -5.72
C MET A 80 -5.90 29.60 -6.80
N GLN A 81 -5.29 30.76 -6.58
CA GLN A 81 -5.29 31.87 -7.55
C GLN A 81 -4.55 31.47 -8.82
N ASN A 82 -3.37 30.84 -8.69
CA ASN A 82 -2.58 30.34 -9.82
C ASN A 82 -3.32 29.24 -10.61
N ALA A 83 -4.13 28.43 -9.92
CA ALA A 83 -5.02 27.45 -10.55
C ALA A 83 -6.27 28.07 -11.22
N GLY A 84 -6.43 29.38 -11.17
CA GLY A 84 -7.55 30.10 -11.79
C GLY A 84 -8.88 29.97 -11.05
N ILE A 85 -8.86 29.56 -9.77
CA ILE A 85 -10.07 29.46 -8.95
C ILE A 85 -10.64 30.87 -8.69
N LYS A 86 -11.96 31.00 -8.84
CA LYS A 86 -12.66 32.28 -8.63
C LYS A 86 -12.43 32.85 -7.23
N LYS A 87 -12.18 34.16 -7.14
CA LYS A 87 -11.94 34.87 -5.87
C LYS A 87 -13.08 34.67 -4.84
N SER A 88 -14.35 34.62 -5.29
CA SER A 88 -15.50 34.34 -4.42
C SER A 88 -15.39 32.96 -3.76
N SER A 89 -15.05 31.94 -4.54
CA SER A 89 -14.85 30.57 -4.07
C SER A 89 -13.69 30.46 -3.07
N ILE A 90 -12.57 31.12 -3.37
CA ILE A 90 -11.43 31.22 -2.44
C ILE A 90 -11.86 31.88 -1.12
N SER A 91 -12.59 32.98 -1.17
CA SER A 91 -13.08 33.68 0.02
C SER A 91 -14.04 32.82 0.86
N SER A 92 -14.93 32.06 0.21
CA SER A 92 -15.85 31.15 0.90
C SER A 92 -15.08 29.98 1.54
N TYR A 93 -14.05 29.44 0.86
CA TYR A 93 -13.16 28.41 1.40
C TYR A 93 -12.37 28.90 2.61
N GLU A 94 -11.76 30.10 2.54
CA GLU A 94 -11.03 30.70 3.67
C GLU A 94 -11.93 30.89 4.90
N LYS A 95 -13.17 31.34 4.71
CA LYS A 95 -14.13 31.46 5.80
C LYS A 95 -14.48 30.10 6.40
N ALA A 96 -14.60 29.06 5.57
CA ALA A 96 -14.86 27.70 6.03
C ALA A 96 -13.72 27.16 6.89
N THR A 97 -12.47 27.30 6.45
CA THR A 97 -11.29 26.82 7.18
C THR A 97 -11.12 27.53 8.52
N ASN A 98 -11.46 28.80 8.62
CA ASN A 98 -11.37 29.61 9.83
C ASN A 98 -12.58 29.43 10.77
N SER A 99 -13.69 28.89 10.33
CA SER A 99 -14.86 28.63 11.19
C SER A 99 -14.56 27.57 12.25
N LYS A 100 -15.08 27.75 13.46
CA LYS A 100 -15.01 26.77 14.54
C LYS A 100 -16.23 25.83 14.55
N GLN A 101 -17.29 26.20 13.85
CA GLN A 101 -18.56 25.46 13.83
C GLN A 101 -18.63 24.57 12.60
N GLU A 102 -18.79 23.25 12.80
CA GLU A 102 -18.81 22.28 11.70
C GLU A 102 -19.96 22.53 10.71
N VAL A 103 -21.13 22.93 11.20
CA VAL A 103 -22.28 23.26 10.36
C VAL A 103 -21.97 24.46 9.44
N GLU A 104 -21.30 25.47 9.95
CA GLU A 104 -20.89 26.63 9.15
C GLU A 104 -19.78 26.27 8.16
N LYS A 105 -18.83 25.40 8.56
CA LYS A 105 -17.82 24.85 7.64
C LYS A 105 -18.48 24.16 6.45
N GLU A 106 -19.43 23.26 6.72
CA GLU A 106 -20.14 22.51 5.68
C GLU A 106 -20.83 23.45 4.70
N LYS A 107 -21.59 24.45 5.22
CA LYS A 107 -22.28 25.45 4.40
C LYS A 107 -21.31 26.24 3.52
N LEU A 108 -20.18 26.67 4.08
CA LEU A 108 -19.20 27.51 3.40
C LEU A 108 -18.38 26.70 2.36
N TYR A 109 -18.02 25.45 2.64
CA TYR A 109 -17.40 24.58 1.62
C TYR A 109 -18.36 24.32 0.45
N LYS A 110 -19.63 24.01 0.72
CA LYS A 110 -20.65 23.85 -0.32
C LYS A 110 -20.83 25.13 -1.14
N LYS A 111 -20.78 26.29 -0.49
CA LYS A 111 -20.81 27.59 -1.18
C LYS A 111 -19.59 27.78 -2.07
N ALA A 112 -18.38 27.47 -1.58
CA ALA A 112 -17.16 27.56 -2.36
C ALA A 112 -17.23 26.68 -3.63
N ILE A 113 -17.70 25.44 -3.50
CA ILE A 113 -17.91 24.53 -4.64
C ILE A 113 -18.92 25.10 -5.63
N LYS A 114 -20.06 25.63 -5.16
CA LYS A 114 -21.07 26.27 -6.03
C LYS A 114 -20.55 27.48 -6.76
N GLU A 115 -19.66 28.26 -6.14
CA GLU A 115 -19.04 29.45 -6.74
C GLU A 115 -17.99 29.07 -7.80
N ASP A 116 -17.29 27.93 -7.59
CA ASP A 116 -16.35 27.38 -8.56
C ASP A 116 -16.18 25.87 -8.37
N GLU A 117 -16.71 25.10 -9.31
CA GLU A 117 -16.60 23.63 -9.33
C GLU A 117 -15.16 23.12 -9.52
N LYS A 118 -14.22 24.00 -9.88
CA LYS A 118 -12.79 23.69 -9.95
C LYS A 118 -12.06 23.88 -8.62
N ASN A 119 -12.76 24.19 -7.53
CA ASN A 119 -12.14 24.30 -6.22
C ASN A 119 -11.97 22.93 -5.56
N ILE A 120 -10.93 22.21 -5.99
CA ILE A 120 -10.60 20.89 -5.46
C ILE A 120 -10.39 20.87 -3.93
N TYR A 121 -9.88 21.98 -3.38
CA TYR A 121 -9.64 22.11 -1.94
C TYR A 121 -10.94 22.05 -1.16
N ALA A 122 -11.99 22.72 -1.67
CA ALA A 122 -13.31 22.71 -1.04
C ALA A 122 -13.95 21.32 -1.09
N TYR A 123 -13.83 20.59 -2.21
CA TYR A 123 -14.28 19.20 -2.30
C TYR A 123 -13.55 18.28 -1.31
N ASN A 124 -12.23 18.37 -1.29
CA ASN A 124 -11.40 17.54 -0.42
C ASN A 124 -11.75 17.76 1.05
N ASP A 125 -11.80 19.03 1.50
CA ASP A 125 -12.01 19.36 2.90
C ASP A 125 -13.45 19.13 3.35
N LEU A 126 -14.43 19.26 2.46
CA LEU A 126 -15.81 18.85 2.73
C LEU A 126 -15.92 17.33 2.87
N GLY A 127 -15.24 16.59 2.00
CA GLY A 127 -15.14 15.13 2.11
C GLY A 127 -14.52 14.69 3.44
N VAL A 128 -13.41 15.30 3.83
CA VAL A 128 -12.76 15.06 5.13
C VAL A 128 -13.65 15.44 6.30
N LEU A 129 -14.38 16.56 6.22
CA LEU A 129 -15.35 16.95 7.25
C LEU A 129 -16.41 15.88 7.44
N TYR A 130 -16.99 15.36 6.35
CA TYR A 130 -17.98 14.29 6.42
C TYR A 130 -17.42 12.96 6.95
N ILE A 131 -16.18 12.60 6.56
CA ILE A 131 -15.49 11.42 7.12
C ILE A 131 -15.35 11.55 8.64
N ASN A 132 -14.92 12.71 9.14
CA ASN A 132 -14.76 12.98 10.57
C ASN A 132 -16.08 12.92 11.33
N GLN A 133 -17.18 13.33 10.69
CA GLN A 133 -18.55 13.22 11.21
C GLN A 133 -19.14 11.81 11.06
N LYS A 134 -18.41 10.86 10.45
CA LYS A 134 -18.89 9.51 10.09
C LYS A 134 -20.09 9.52 9.10
N LYS A 135 -20.28 10.62 8.40
CA LYS A 135 -21.25 10.76 7.29
C LYS A 135 -20.60 10.21 6.01
N PHE A 136 -20.37 8.90 5.99
CA PHE A 136 -19.57 8.28 4.94
C PHE A 136 -20.25 8.33 3.57
N GLN A 137 -21.59 8.27 3.51
CA GLN A 137 -22.29 8.37 2.24
C GLN A 137 -22.18 9.77 1.63
N GLU A 138 -22.31 10.81 2.44
CA GLU A 138 -22.13 12.19 2.02
C GLU A 138 -20.67 12.44 1.59
N ALA A 139 -19.71 11.84 2.30
CA ALA A 139 -18.30 11.91 1.93
C ALA A 139 -18.05 11.26 0.56
N THR A 140 -18.58 10.06 0.30
CA THR A 140 -18.42 9.39 -0.99
C THR A 140 -19.08 10.18 -2.11
N ASN A 141 -20.28 10.73 -1.89
CA ASN A 141 -20.98 11.50 -2.90
C ASN A 141 -20.18 12.73 -3.35
N ILE A 142 -19.69 13.52 -2.41
CA ILE A 142 -18.95 14.76 -2.74
C ILE A 142 -17.57 14.47 -3.35
N LEU A 143 -16.89 13.43 -2.87
CA LEU A 143 -15.58 13.03 -3.40
C LEU A 143 -15.70 12.37 -4.79
N GLU A 144 -16.72 11.55 -5.03
CA GLU A 144 -17.03 11.01 -6.37
C GLU A 144 -17.39 12.12 -7.37
N GLU A 145 -18.15 13.12 -6.93
CA GLU A 145 -18.46 14.29 -7.74
C GLU A 145 -17.19 15.02 -8.18
N SER A 146 -16.24 15.21 -7.27
CA SER A 146 -14.97 15.88 -7.58
C SER A 146 -14.13 15.16 -8.63
N LEU A 147 -14.23 13.83 -8.76
CA LEU A 147 -13.49 13.07 -9.77
C LEU A 147 -13.88 13.40 -11.20
N LYS A 148 -15.04 14.04 -11.44
CA LYS A 148 -15.42 14.56 -12.76
C LYS A 148 -14.44 15.63 -13.25
N TYR A 149 -13.86 16.38 -12.31
CA TYR A 149 -12.96 17.49 -12.58
C TYR A 149 -11.49 17.14 -12.26
N PHE A 150 -11.24 16.20 -11.32
CA PHE A 150 -9.92 15.95 -10.71
C PHE A 150 -9.59 14.45 -10.65
N ASN A 151 -9.76 13.76 -11.76
CA ASN A 151 -9.57 12.29 -11.84
C ASN A 151 -8.11 11.83 -11.67
N GLN A 152 -7.14 12.75 -11.58
CA GLN A 152 -5.74 12.46 -11.30
C GLN A 152 -5.28 12.91 -9.91
N ASN A 153 -6.20 13.32 -9.03
CA ASN A 153 -5.83 13.76 -7.69
C ASN A 153 -5.80 12.60 -6.69
N THR A 154 -4.60 12.27 -6.20
CA THR A 154 -4.36 11.16 -5.27
C THR A 154 -5.11 11.31 -3.94
N SER A 155 -5.19 12.55 -3.39
CA SER A 155 -5.86 12.80 -2.11
C SER A 155 -7.36 12.50 -2.16
N ILE A 156 -8.02 12.79 -3.29
CA ILE A 156 -9.44 12.45 -3.47
C ILE A 156 -9.63 10.93 -3.43
N TYR A 157 -8.79 10.16 -4.12
CA TYR A 157 -8.88 8.69 -4.08
C TYR A 157 -8.62 8.15 -2.68
N GLN A 158 -7.60 8.64 -1.98
CA GLN A 158 -7.30 8.22 -0.61
C GLN A 158 -8.50 8.48 0.32
N ASN A 159 -9.11 9.67 0.25
CA ASN A 159 -10.29 9.99 1.05
C ASN A 159 -11.51 9.14 0.67
N LEU A 160 -11.72 8.83 -0.62
CA LEU A 160 -12.75 7.89 -1.08
C LEU A 160 -12.55 6.49 -0.49
N LEU A 161 -11.32 5.98 -0.49
CA LEU A 161 -11.02 4.68 0.12
C LEU A 161 -11.32 4.67 1.61
N ILE A 162 -11.00 5.77 2.33
CA ILE A 162 -11.34 5.91 3.76
C ILE A 162 -12.88 5.93 3.95
N ALA A 163 -13.59 6.71 3.13
CA ALA A 163 -15.03 6.83 3.22
C ALA A 163 -15.75 5.51 2.90
N TYR A 164 -15.36 4.80 1.84
CA TYR A 164 -15.94 3.50 1.50
C TYR A 164 -15.63 2.42 2.54
N ARG A 165 -14.42 2.45 3.12
CA ARG A 165 -14.08 1.56 4.24
C ARG A 165 -14.96 1.85 5.46
N GLY A 166 -15.13 3.13 5.81
CA GLY A 166 -15.97 3.55 6.92
C GLY A 166 -17.45 3.18 6.72
N ALA A 167 -17.92 3.20 5.47
CA ALA A 167 -19.27 2.76 5.07
C ALA A 167 -19.42 1.23 4.99
N ASN A 168 -18.35 0.45 5.19
CA ASN A 168 -18.28 -1.00 4.91
C ASN A 168 -18.71 -1.36 3.47
N ASN A 169 -18.45 -0.48 2.51
CA ASN A 169 -18.76 -0.67 1.10
C ASN A 169 -17.56 -1.23 0.34
N ALA A 170 -17.38 -2.55 0.40
CA ALA A 170 -16.27 -3.23 -0.26
C ALA A 170 -16.28 -3.08 -1.80
N GLN A 171 -17.48 -2.97 -2.41
CA GLN A 171 -17.59 -2.76 -3.86
C GLN A 171 -17.15 -1.35 -4.26
N GLY A 172 -17.59 -0.32 -3.55
CA GLY A 172 -17.16 1.07 -3.77
C GLY A 172 -15.65 1.21 -3.60
N TYR A 173 -15.08 0.56 -2.56
CA TYR A 173 -13.64 0.49 -2.35
C TYR A 173 -12.91 -0.12 -3.55
N ALA A 174 -13.32 -1.31 -4.00
CA ALA A 174 -12.69 -1.99 -5.14
C ALA A 174 -12.81 -1.19 -6.45
N ASN A 175 -13.96 -0.57 -6.71
CA ASN A 175 -14.16 0.29 -7.87
C ASN A 175 -13.25 1.52 -7.82
N THR A 176 -13.04 2.11 -6.63
CA THR A 176 -12.12 3.23 -6.44
C THR A 176 -10.68 2.83 -6.76
N VAL A 177 -10.23 1.65 -6.29
CA VAL A 177 -8.91 1.11 -6.62
C VAL A 177 -8.76 0.90 -8.14
N ALA A 178 -9.76 0.37 -8.82
CA ALA A 178 -9.73 0.23 -10.28
C ALA A 178 -9.62 1.58 -11.00
N LYS A 179 -10.36 2.60 -10.55
CA LYS A 179 -10.23 3.97 -11.07
C LYS A 179 -8.82 4.55 -10.83
N MET A 180 -8.20 4.27 -9.66
CA MET A 180 -6.82 4.68 -9.37
C MET A 180 -5.82 4.09 -10.36
N VAL A 181 -5.89 2.79 -10.60
CA VAL A 181 -5.00 2.10 -11.55
C VAL A 181 -5.12 2.70 -12.95
N ASN A 182 -6.35 3.01 -13.38
CA ASN A 182 -6.60 3.55 -14.72
C ASN A 182 -6.16 5.01 -14.87
N ASN A 183 -6.43 5.85 -13.86
CA ASN A 183 -6.22 7.30 -13.95
C ASN A 183 -4.85 7.74 -13.42
N LEU A 184 -4.19 6.90 -12.63
CA LEU A 184 -2.90 7.15 -11.98
C LEU A 184 -1.92 5.98 -12.25
N PRO A 185 -1.54 5.73 -13.51
CA PRO A 185 -0.81 4.51 -13.92
C PRO A 185 0.61 4.39 -13.34
N GLU A 186 1.16 5.45 -12.78
CA GLU A 186 2.46 5.45 -12.10
C GLU A 186 2.34 5.64 -10.57
N TYR A 187 1.12 5.53 -10.00
CA TYR A 187 0.91 5.67 -8.58
C TYR A 187 0.86 4.30 -7.88
N PRO A 188 1.82 4.00 -6.98
CA PRO A 188 1.99 2.65 -6.41
C PRO A 188 0.78 2.10 -5.68
N ASP A 189 0.04 2.94 -4.93
CA ASP A 189 -1.08 2.49 -4.09
C ASP A 189 -2.17 1.76 -4.87
N GLY A 190 -2.50 2.23 -6.08
CA GLY A 190 -3.52 1.58 -6.91
C GLY A 190 -3.18 0.13 -7.18
N TYR A 191 -1.93 -0.14 -7.53
CA TYR A 191 -1.45 -1.50 -7.82
C TYR A 191 -1.29 -2.35 -6.56
N SER A 192 -0.77 -1.77 -5.48
CA SER A 192 -0.65 -2.46 -4.19
C SER A 192 -2.01 -2.90 -3.65
N LEU A 193 -2.97 -1.98 -3.62
CA LEU A 193 -4.33 -2.26 -3.15
C LEU A 193 -5.06 -3.23 -4.08
N GLY A 194 -4.90 -3.08 -5.40
CA GLY A 194 -5.50 -3.98 -6.39
C GLY A 194 -4.98 -5.41 -6.26
N ALA A 195 -3.67 -5.57 -6.11
CA ALA A 195 -3.06 -6.88 -5.87
C ALA A 195 -3.59 -7.52 -4.58
N ASN A 196 -3.66 -6.77 -3.49
CA ASN A 196 -4.15 -7.27 -2.21
C ASN A 196 -5.61 -7.73 -2.28
N ILE A 197 -6.51 -6.96 -2.92
CA ILE A 197 -7.91 -7.36 -3.13
C ILE A 197 -7.99 -8.68 -3.91
N LEU A 198 -7.19 -8.84 -4.94
CA LEU A 198 -7.18 -10.05 -5.78
C LEU A 198 -6.62 -11.25 -5.01
N ILE A 199 -5.56 -11.06 -4.23
CA ILE A 199 -4.96 -12.10 -3.37
C ILE A 199 -5.95 -12.57 -2.29
N GLU A 200 -6.63 -11.64 -1.63
CA GLU A 200 -7.66 -11.96 -0.62
C GLU A 200 -8.81 -12.79 -1.20
N ARG A 201 -9.13 -12.58 -2.47
CA ARG A 201 -10.14 -13.36 -3.21
C ARG A 201 -9.60 -14.67 -3.79
N GLY A 202 -8.33 -15.00 -3.58
CA GLY A 202 -7.66 -16.17 -4.16
C GLY A 202 -7.41 -16.06 -5.66
N GLN A 203 -7.54 -14.88 -6.23
CA GLN A 203 -7.37 -14.58 -7.66
C GLN A 203 -5.90 -14.30 -7.99
N TYR A 204 -5.01 -15.25 -7.63
CA TYR A 204 -3.56 -15.07 -7.71
C TYR A 204 -3.06 -14.78 -9.13
N VAL A 205 -3.62 -15.43 -10.14
CA VAL A 205 -3.23 -15.22 -11.54
C VAL A 205 -3.46 -13.76 -11.96
N GLN A 206 -4.60 -13.18 -11.54
CA GLN A 206 -4.92 -11.78 -11.83
C GLN A 206 -4.10 -10.79 -10.99
N ALA A 207 -3.61 -11.20 -9.81
CA ALA A 207 -2.80 -10.34 -8.95
C ALA A 207 -1.36 -10.18 -9.47
N VAL A 208 -0.82 -11.17 -10.19
CA VAL A 208 0.57 -11.15 -10.72
C VAL A 208 0.87 -9.88 -11.51
N PRO A 209 0.11 -9.49 -12.55
CA PRO A 209 0.43 -8.30 -13.35
C PRO A 209 0.39 -6.99 -12.53
N TYR A 210 -0.43 -6.91 -11.48
CA TYR A 210 -0.42 -5.76 -10.57
C TYR A 210 0.89 -5.65 -9.79
N LEU A 211 1.39 -6.78 -9.29
CA LEU A 211 2.67 -6.81 -8.56
C LEU A 211 3.86 -6.57 -9.47
N GLU A 212 3.83 -7.06 -10.70
CA GLU A 212 4.86 -6.80 -11.70
C GLU A 212 4.92 -5.31 -12.07
N LYS A 213 3.76 -4.67 -12.30
CA LYS A 213 3.72 -3.23 -12.56
C LYS A 213 4.16 -2.44 -11.34
N LEU A 214 3.75 -2.84 -10.13
CA LEU A 214 4.19 -2.21 -8.88
C LEU A 214 5.72 -2.28 -8.72
N ALA A 215 6.34 -3.44 -8.99
CA ALA A 215 7.79 -3.58 -8.97
C ALA A 215 8.45 -2.66 -10.00
N SER A 216 7.93 -2.62 -11.23
CA SER A 216 8.41 -1.73 -12.29
C SER A 216 8.32 -0.25 -11.91
N ILE A 217 7.24 0.19 -11.25
CA ILE A 217 7.10 1.57 -10.77
C ILE A 217 8.20 1.90 -9.75
N TYR A 218 8.46 0.99 -8.80
CA TYR A 218 9.54 1.20 -7.84
C TYR A 218 10.93 1.10 -8.49
N GLU A 219 11.16 0.27 -9.51
CA GLU A 219 12.44 0.17 -10.20
C GLU A 219 12.76 1.44 -11.01
N THR A 220 11.81 1.92 -11.79
CA THR A 220 12.03 2.90 -12.86
C THR A 220 11.16 4.14 -12.77
N GLY A 221 10.07 4.10 -11.98
CA GLY A 221 9.08 5.17 -11.92
C GLY A 221 9.59 6.46 -11.29
N ASN A 222 8.95 7.55 -11.64
CA ASN A 222 9.19 8.86 -11.05
C ASN A 222 8.42 8.99 -9.72
N LEU A 223 9.10 8.75 -8.61
CA LEU A 223 8.54 8.82 -7.25
C LEU A 223 8.76 10.18 -6.56
N ASN A 224 9.30 11.17 -7.27
CA ASN A 224 9.71 12.46 -6.68
C ASN A 224 8.55 13.28 -6.08
N GLY A 225 7.31 13.03 -6.50
CA GLY A 225 6.13 13.66 -5.90
C GLY A 225 5.70 13.06 -4.56
N ILE A 226 6.30 11.94 -4.12
CA ILE A 226 5.92 11.19 -2.93
C ILE A 226 7.17 10.84 -2.11
N PRO A 227 7.62 11.76 -1.22
CA PRO A 227 8.89 11.62 -0.49
C PRO A 227 9.04 10.29 0.26
N GLU A 228 7.97 9.76 0.83
CA GLU A 228 7.96 8.47 1.53
C GLU A 228 8.39 7.31 0.62
N TYR A 229 7.88 7.28 -0.63
CA TYR A 229 8.25 6.23 -1.59
C TYR A 229 9.71 6.39 -2.05
N VAL A 230 10.20 7.61 -2.20
CA VAL A 230 11.61 7.86 -2.55
C VAL A 230 12.53 7.35 -1.44
N GLN A 231 12.25 7.70 -0.18
CA GLN A 231 13.07 7.31 0.97
C GLN A 231 13.08 5.80 1.21
N ASN A 232 11.96 5.14 1.02
CA ASN A 232 11.76 3.73 1.33
C ASN A 232 11.70 2.83 0.09
N LYS A 233 12.08 3.34 -1.07
CA LYS A 233 11.96 2.68 -2.38
C LYS A 233 12.43 1.22 -2.35
N ASN A 234 13.64 0.98 -1.84
CA ASN A 234 14.23 -0.36 -1.82
C ASN A 234 13.49 -1.32 -0.88
N VAL A 235 12.95 -0.81 0.23
CA VAL A 235 12.14 -1.62 1.16
C VAL A 235 10.81 -2.02 0.51
N TYR A 236 10.12 -1.06 -0.13
CA TYR A 236 8.88 -1.33 -0.85
C TYR A 236 9.10 -2.29 -2.03
N LEU A 237 10.18 -2.10 -2.79
CA LEU A 237 10.55 -2.99 -3.89
C LEU A 237 10.85 -4.41 -3.42
N ASN A 238 11.62 -4.56 -2.34
CA ASN A 238 11.91 -5.86 -1.72
C ASN A 238 10.62 -6.58 -1.30
N ASN A 239 9.72 -5.88 -0.63
CA ASN A 239 8.44 -6.43 -0.19
C ASN A 239 7.55 -6.82 -1.38
N THR A 240 7.57 -6.02 -2.43
CA THR A 240 6.84 -6.31 -3.67
C THR A 240 7.36 -7.58 -4.34
N TYR A 241 8.69 -7.79 -4.44
CA TYR A 241 9.25 -9.02 -4.97
C TYR A 241 8.91 -10.24 -4.11
N ALA A 242 9.00 -10.11 -2.79
CA ALA A 242 8.64 -11.20 -1.89
C ALA A 242 7.16 -11.61 -2.10
N LEU A 243 6.26 -10.63 -2.16
CA LEU A 243 4.84 -10.88 -2.40
C LEU A 243 4.57 -11.43 -3.81
N LEU A 244 5.27 -10.93 -4.83
CA LEU A 244 5.18 -11.43 -6.20
C LEU A 244 5.56 -12.91 -6.28
N ILE A 245 6.70 -13.31 -5.69
CA ILE A 245 7.17 -14.69 -5.69
C ILE A 245 6.15 -15.63 -5.02
N VAL A 246 5.64 -15.24 -3.85
CA VAL A 246 4.60 -16.02 -3.14
C VAL A 246 3.31 -16.10 -3.97
N THR A 247 2.92 -15.00 -4.62
CA THR A 247 1.72 -14.96 -5.47
C THR A 247 1.89 -15.84 -6.71
N LEU A 248 3.06 -15.87 -7.33
CA LEU A 248 3.40 -16.74 -8.45
C LEU A 248 3.29 -18.23 -8.07
N VAL A 249 3.78 -18.61 -6.89
CA VAL A 249 3.63 -19.98 -6.37
C VAL A 249 2.15 -20.35 -6.21
N ASN A 250 1.36 -19.47 -5.60
CA ASN A 250 -0.09 -19.71 -5.43
C ASN A 250 -0.85 -19.73 -6.77
N ALA A 251 -0.38 -18.96 -7.75
CA ALA A 251 -0.89 -18.96 -9.13
C ALA A 251 -0.47 -20.20 -9.94
N LYS A 252 0.28 -21.14 -9.35
CA LYS A 252 0.86 -22.34 -10.02
C LYS A 252 1.85 -21.99 -11.13
N GLN A 253 2.50 -20.85 -11.01
CA GLN A 253 3.57 -20.37 -11.91
C GLN A 253 4.95 -20.60 -11.27
N THR A 254 5.19 -21.82 -10.76
CA THR A 254 6.35 -22.17 -9.92
C THR A 254 7.68 -21.87 -10.61
N GLN A 255 7.80 -22.17 -11.91
CA GLN A 255 9.05 -21.87 -12.63
C GLN A 255 9.33 -20.37 -12.67
N LYS A 256 8.31 -19.55 -12.95
CA LYS A 256 8.45 -18.09 -12.95
C LYS A 256 8.79 -17.55 -11.56
N ALA A 257 8.25 -18.16 -10.50
CA ALA A 257 8.59 -17.81 -9.11
C ALA A 257 10.08 -18.06 -8.82
N ILE A 258 10.60 -19.23 -9.21
CA ILE A 258 12.02 -19.59 -9.06
C ILE A 258 12.90 -18.61 -9.85
N ASP A 259 12.59 -18.38 -11.12
CA ASP A 259 13.39 -17.51 -11.97
C ASP A 259 13.37 -16.04 -11.46
N THR A 260 12.23 -15.57 -10.96
CA THR A 260 12.11 -14.23 -10.33
C THR A 260 12.97 -14.16 -9.07
N PHE A 261 12.90 -15.15 -8.19
CA PHE A 261 13.72 -15.17 -6.97
C PHE A 261 15.20 -15.15 -7.30
N VAL A 262 15.65 -16.03 -8.20
CA VAL A 262 17.07 -16.11 -8.61
C VAL A 262 17.56 -14.76 -9.16
N ALA A 263 16.77 -14.13 -10.02
CA ALA A 263 17.11 -12.82 -10.63
C ALA A 263 17.19 -11.66 -9.60
N LYS A 264 16.40 -11.73 -8.52
CA LYS A 264 16.30 -10.63 -7.54
C LYS A 264 16.92 -10.95 -6.19
N ARG A 265 17.46 -12.16 -6.01
CA ARG A 265 17.93 -12.70 -4.73
C ARG A 265 18.96 -11.83 -4.04
N GLU A 266 19.99 -11.41 -4.75
CA GLU A 266 21.07 -10.62 -4.14
C GLU A 266 20.55 -9.26 -3.64
N PHE A 267 19.72 -8.60 -4.41
CA PHE A 267 19.04 -7.37 -3.97
C PHE A 267 18.18 -7.62 -2.72
N MET A 268 17.33 -8.66 -2.75
CA MET A 268 16.44 -8.98 -1.64
C MET A 268 17.22 -9.31 -0.35
N LYS A 269 18.30 -10.06 -0.47
CA LYS A 269 19.19 -10.45 0.63
C LYS A 269 19.88 -9.26 1.28
N GLN A 270 20.29 -8.27 0.50
CA GLN A 270 20.89 -7.02 1.02
C GLN A 270 19.90 -6.21 1.85
N ILE A 271 18.62 -6.18 1.46
CA ILE A 271 17.57 -5.39 2.14
C ILE A 271 16.99 -6.15 3.34
N ASN A 272 16.70 -7.45 3.18
CA ASN A 272 16.13 -8.28 4.24
C ASN A 272 16.60 -9.74 4.12
N PRO A 273 17.73 -10.10 4.77
CA PRO A 273 18.28 -11.45 4.71
C PRO A 273 17.31 -12.55 5.23
N GLY A 274 16.43 -12.20 6.16
CA GLY A 274 15.44 -13.14 6.72
C GLY A 274 14.44 -13.66 5.69
N ASN A 275 14.05 -12.81 4.74
CA ASN A 275 13.16 -13.20 3.65
C ASN A 275 13.81 -14.22 2.70
N ASP A 276 15.13 -14.12 2.46
CA ASP A 276 15.85 -15.05 1.56
C ASP A 276 15.67 -16.50 1.97
N SER A 277 15.94 -16.80 3.25
CA SER A 277 15.85 -18.18 3.76
C SER A 277 14.43 -18.73 3.69
N GLN A 278 13.42 -17.93 4.02
CA GLN A 278 12.02 -18.36 4.01
C GLN A 278 11.50 -18.62 2.59
N ILE A 279 11.81 -17.72 1.66
CA ILE A 279 11.44 -17.89 0.26
C ILE A 279 12.17 -19.08 -0.34
N LEU A 280 13.47 -19.24 -0.05
CA LEU A 280 14.26 -20.36 -0.53
C LEU A 280 13.66 -21.71 -0.06
N GLU A 281 13.30 -21.83 1.22
CA GLU A 281 12.66 -23.03 1.77
C GLU A 281 11.31 -23.32 1.07
N MET A 282 10.49 -22.28 0.86
CA MET A 282 9.23 -22.41 0.14
C MET A 282 9.47 -22.90 -1.30
N LEU A 283 10.41 -22.28 -2.02
CA LEU A 283 10.71 -22.63 -3.41
C LEU A 283 11.31 -24.04 -3.53
N GLN A 284 12.11 -24.47 -2.55
CA GLN A 284 12.59 -25.85 -2.48
C GLN A 284 11.42 -26.83 -2.37
N LYS A 285 10.44 -26.56 -1.50
CA LYS A 285 9.26 -27.43 -1.32
C LYS A 285 8.41 -27.50 -2.57
N VAL A 286 8.13 -26.37 -3.22
CA VAL A 286 7.29 -26.38 -4.44
C VAL A 286 8.03 -26.92 -5.66
N ASN A 287 9.37 -26.87 -5.70
CA ASN A 287 10.16 -27.53 -6.75
C ASN A 287 9.97 -29.05 -6.81
N GLU A 288 9.48 -29.65 -5.70
CA GLU A 288 9.15 -31.07 -5.66
C GLU A 288 8.11 -31.51 -6.72
N GLU A 289 7.27 -30.58 -7.19
CA GLU A 289 6.32 -30.85 -8.28
C GLU A 289 7.01 -31.24 -9.61
N PHE A 290 8.28 -30.84 -9.78
CA PHE A 290 9.07 -31.18 -10.97
C PHE A 290 9.86 -32.49 -10.85
N LYS A 291 9.72 -33.25 -9.77
CA LYS A 291 10.49 -34.53 -9.57
C LYS A 291 10.35 -35.52 -10.71
N THR A 292 9.21 -35.56 -11.38
CA THR A 292 8.98 -36.41 -12.55
C THR A 292 9.78 -35.96 -13.77
N ASN A 293 10.11 -34.66 -13.85
CA ASN A 293 11.02 -34.11 -14.86
C ASN A 293 12.38 -33.83 -14.19
N LYS A 294 13.22 -34.85 -14.11
CA LYS A 294 14.51 -34.79 -13.41
C LYS A 294 15.39 -33.65 -13.88
N GLN A 295 15.41 -33.34 -15.18
CA GLN A 295 16.24 -32.25 -15.73
C GLN A 295 15.82 -30.92 -15.20
N VAL A 296 14.52 -30.60 -15.19
CA VAL A 296 13.97 -29.35 -14.65
C VAL A 296 14.19 -29.26 -13.16
N TYR A 297 13.89 -30.34 -12.43
CA TYR A 297 14.07 -30.41 -10.98
C TYR A 297 15.50 -30.09 -10.56
N GLU A 298 16.50 -30.80 -11.15
CA GLU A 298 17.92 -30.58 -10.84
C GLU A 298 18.41 -29.20 -11.31
N SER A 299 17.93 -28.71 -12.45
CA SER A 299 18.25 -27.36 -12.93
C SER A 299 17.78 -26.31 -11.92
N ASN A 300 16.57 -26.44 -11.40
CA ASN A 300 16.04 -25.53 -10.39
C ASN A 300 16.83 -25.58 -9.08
N LEU A 301 17.24 -26.78 -8.62
CA LEU A 301 18.10 -26.90 -7.44
C LEU A 301 19.43 -26.18 -7.64
N ARG A 302 20.07 -26.31 -8.82
CA ARG A 302 21.30 -25.56 -9.13
C ARG A 302 21.08 -24.05 -9.13
N LYS A 303 20.01 -23.56 -9.76
CA LYS A 303 19.63 -22.13 -9.75
C LYS A 303 19.43 -21.61 -8.33
N LEU A 304 18.78 -22.39 -7.48
CA LEU A 304 18.55 -22.07 -6.08
C LEU A 304 19.78 -22.24 -5.18
N GLN A 305 20.90 -22.74 -5.73
CA GLN A 305 22.14 -23.06 -5.00
C GLN A 305 21.90 -24.13 -3.92
N LEU A 306 21.01 -25.11 -4.20
CA LEU A 306 20.69 -26.23 -3.33
C LEU A 306 21.43 -27.51 -3.78
N PRO A 307 21.71 -28.45 -2.85
CA PRO A 307 22.31 -29.74 -3.19
C PRO A 307 21.46 -30.50 -4.19
N VAL A 308 22.10 -30.98 -5.26
CA VAL A 308 21.47 -31.90 -6.23
C VAL A 308 21.69 -33.34 -5.76
N PRO A 309 20.64 -34.16 -5.66
CA PRO A 309 20.81 -35.55 -5.26
C PRO A 309 21.77 -36.29 -6.21
N THR A 310 22.89 -36.75 -5.68
CA THR A 310 23.79 -37.60 -6.46
C THR A 310 23.10 -38.95 -6.64
N THR A 311 22.89 -39.37 -7.89
CA THR A 311 22.50 -40.75 -8.18
C THR A 311 23.59 -41.66 -7.60
N GLY A 312 23.26 -42.34 -6.51
CA GLY A 312 24.22 -43.22 -5.81
C GLY A 312 24.88 -44.16 -6.81
N LYS A 313 26.20 -44.09 -6.90
CA LYS A 313 26.97 -45.19 -7.49
C LYS A 313 26.58 -46.42 -6.68
N THR A 314 25.84 -47.34 -7.28
CA THR A 314 25.67 -48.71 -6.75
C THR A 314 27.06 -49.25 -6.43
N LYS A 315 27.32 -49.42 -5.12
CA LYS A 315 28.50 -50.14 -4.69
C LYS A 315 28.37 -51.55 -5.24
N THR A 316 29.03 -51.84 -6.36
CA THR A 316 29.27 -53.19 -6.84
C THR A 316 30.16 -53.85 -5.78
N THR A 317 29.54 -54.59 -4.87
CA THR A 317 30.24 -55.51 -3.99
C THR A 317 30.83 -56.60 -4.84
N SER A 318 32.09 -56.44 -5.20
CA SER A 318 32.89 -57.55 -5.78
C SER A 318 33.01 -58.62 -4.73
N LYS A 319 32.19 -59.69 -4.86
CA LYS A 319 32.40 -60.95 -4.14
C LYS A 319 33.73 -61.53 -4.59
N LYS A 320 34.77 -61.30 -3.79
CA LYS A 320 36.00 -62.10 -3.91
C LYS A 320 35.64 -63.58 -3.66
N ARG A 321 35.59 -64.40 -4.71
CA ARG A 321 35.64 -65.84 -4.62
C ARG A 321 37.01 -66.17 -4.08
N ARG A 322 37.04 -66.72 -2.84
CA ARG A 322 38.19 -67.47 -2.35
C ARG A 322 38.10 -68.89 -2.94
N LYS A 323 39.18 -69.26 -3.65
CA LYS A 323 39.53 -70.64 -3.91
C LYS A 323 40.24 -71.24 -2.68
#